data_7b743c1b1df2b081b631095467ece7d1
#
_entry.id   7b743c1b1df2b081b631095467ece7d1
#
_cell.length_a   1.000
_cell.length_b   1.000
_cell.length_c   1.000
_cell.angle_alpha   90.00
_cell.angle_beta   90.00
_cell.angle_gamma   90.00
#
_symmetry.space_group_name_H-M   'P 1'
#
loop_
_entity.id
_entity.type
_entity.pdbx_description
1 polymer ?
#
loop_
_entity_poly.entity_id
_entity_poly.type
_entity_poly.pdbx_seq_one_letter_code
_entity_poly.pdbx_strand_id
1 'polypeptide(L)'
;MYKLVASDLDETLLADDHHVPGRVRRAIAAARERGVRFVPCTGRPADSVGVTLEELGLAGSEKNYTLSFNGGCLTRNSSAEPLTSCSLPFGRACQIYAKGVREGVCMHVNTLGPVYLYNYVPEERVYIQGRMNIVETTEPTLDFLAGQTVVKIVFMSLSMSHLERIEKSMRETGITEGLDVYYSGNRYLEFNAPGVNKGAGLMGLAARLGIAPKETIAIGDNSNDVSMIRAAGLGCAVANATDEAKAAADYVCEADNNTGAVAEVIEKFVLGA
;
A
#
# COMPACT_ATOMS: atom_id res chain seq x y z
N MET A 1 -9.77 15.28 -19.52
CA MET A 1 -8.46 14.62 -19.75
C MET A 1 -7.86 14.27 -18.39
N TYR A 2 -7.40 13.05 -18.21
CA TYR A 2 -6.79 12.60 -16.96
C TYR A 2 -5.38 13.20 -16.79
N LYS A 3 -4.99 13.51 -15.54
CA LYS A 3 -3.72 14.15 -15.19
C LYS A 3 -2.89 13.35 -14.19
N LEU A 4 -3.53 12.39 -13.48
CA LEU A 4 -2.91 11.56 -12.46
C LEU A 4 -3.42 10.13 -12.61
N VAL A 5 -2.49 9.16 -12.66
CA VAL A 5 -2.77 7.74 -12.63
C VAL A 5 -2.08 7.17 -11.38
N ALA A 6 -2.86 6.61 -10.46
CA ALA A 6 -2.37 5.87 -9.31
C ALA A 6 -2.56 4.37 -9.55
N SER A 7 -1.56 3.57 -9.25
CA SER A 7 -1.62 2.12 -9.38
C SER A 7 -1.09 1.44 -8.13
N ASP A 8 -1.80 0.42 -7.67
CA ASP A 8 -1.20 -0.55 -6.78
C ASP A 8 -0.03 -1.25 -7.45
N LEU A 9 0.82 -1.92 -6.65
CA LEU A 9 2.02 -2.60 -7.12
C LEU A 9 1.81 -4.09 -7.26
N ASP A 10 1.61 -4.79 -6.15
CA ASP A 10 1.55 -6.25 -6.12
C ASP A 10 0.28 -6.74 -6.80
N GLU A 11 0.40 -7.73 -7.70
CA GLU A 11 -0.75 -8.29 -8.44
C GLU A 11 -1.53 -7.26 -9.30
N THR A 12 -1.02 -6.02 -9.44
CA THR A 12 -1.59 -4.96 -10.28
C THR A 12 -0.58 -4.44 -11.30
N LEU A 13 0.45 -3.71 -10.85
CA LEU A 13 1.50 -3.16 -11.72
C LEU A 13 2.60 -4.17 -12.02
N LEU A 14 2.97 -4.96 -11.00
CA LEU A 14 4.05 -5.93 -11.05
C LEU A 14 3.52 -7.27 -11.52
N ALA A 15 4.27 -7.91 -12.41
CA ALA A 15 4.05 -9.30 -12.77
C ALA A 15 4.48 -10.24 -11.61
N ASP A 16 4.21 -11.53 -11.74
CA ASP A 16 4.51 -12.54 -10.72
C ASP A 16 6.02 -12.68 -10.41
N ASP A 17 6.88 -12.23 -11.32
CA ASP A 17 8.32 -12.11 -11.12
C ASP A 17 8.75 -10.85 -10.35
N HIS A 18 7.80 -10.06 -9.88
CA HIS A 18 7.96 -8.79 -9.17
C HIS A 18 8.63 -7.66 -9.99
N HIS A 19 8.60 -7.75 -11.32
CA HIS A 19 9.08 -6.72 -12.23
C HIS A 19 7.94 -6.06 -13.01
N VAL A 20 8.18 -4.83 -13.49
CA VAL A 20 7.20 -4.12 -14.31
C VAL A 20 7.26 -4.63 -15.76
N PRO A 21 6.17 -5.17 -16.33
CA PRO A 21 6.15 -5.64 -17.72
C PRO A 21 6.58 -4.56 -18.71
N GLY A 22 7.31 -4.94 -19.76
CA GLY A 22 7.85 -3.99 -20.73
C GLY A 22 6.79 -3.14 -21.44
N ARG A 23 5.57 -3.70 -21.69
CA ARG A 23 4.43 -2.95 -22.24
C ARG A 23 3.98 -1.85 -21.27
N VAL A 24 3.90 -2.17 -19.98
CA VAL A 24 3.50 -1.23 -18.93
C VAL A 24 4.49 -0.07 -18.81
N ARG A 25 5.81 -0.37 -18.81
CA ARG A 25 6.86 0.67 -18.79
C ARG A 25 6.72 1.63 -19.95
N ARG A 26 6.49 1.14 -21.17
CA ARG A 26 6.29 1.99 -22.37
C ARG A 26 5.04 2.86 -22.27
N ALA A 27 3.91 2.29 -21.84
CA ALA A 27 2.66 3.01 -21.69
C ALA A 27 2.78 4.15 -20.65
N ILE A 28 3.41 3.88 -19.49
CA ILE A 28 3.66 4.88 -18.45
C ILE A 28 4.58 5.98 -18.98
N ALA A 29 5.64 5.64 -19.69
CA ALA A 29 6.54 6.64 -20.30
C ALA A 29 5.78 7.56 -21.28
N ALA A 30 4.98 7.00 -22.18
CA ALA A 30 4.17 7.76 -23.13
C ALA A 30 3.11 8.67 -22.46
N ALA A 31 2.48 8.19 -21.36
CA ALA A 31 1.57 9.02 -20.56
C ALA A 31 2.29 10.21 -19.92
N ARG A 32 3.51 9.99 -19.40
CA ARG A 32 4.34 11.05 -18.82
C ARG A 32 4.78 12.09 -19.84
N GLU A 33 5.06 11.70 -21.06
CA GLU A 33 5.35 12.64 -22.18
C GLU A 33 4.15 13.54 -22.49
N ARG A 34 2.92 13.07 -22.25
CA ARG A 34 1.69 13.87 -22.32
C ARG A 34 1.39 14.69 -21.06
N GLY A 35 2.30 14.70 -20.09
CA GLY A 35 2.15 15.46 -18.85
C GLY A 35 1.30 14.76 -17.78
N VAL A 36 0.91 13.50 -17.97
CA VAL A 36 0.18 12.72 -16.97
C VAL A 36 1.16 12.18 -15.92
N ARG A 37 0.84 12.36 -14.64
CA ARG A 37 1.64 11.84 -13.53
C ARG A 37 1.28 10.39 -13.24
N PHE A 38 2.29 9.55 -13.04
CA PHE A 38 2.10 8.19 -12.56
C PHE A 38 2.61 8.07 -11.12
N VAL A 39 1.80 7.47 -10.25
CA VAL A 39 2.04 7.38 -8.80
C VAL A 39 1.84 5.94 -8.33
N PRO A 40 2.90 5.26 -7.92
CA PRO A 40 2.78 4.01 -7.16
C PRO A 40 2.03 4.25 -5.84
N CYS A 41 1.05 3.39 -5.53
CA CYS A 41 0.22 3.46 -4.34
C CYS A 41 0.16 2.08 -3.65
N THR A 42 0.97 1.85 -2.64
CA THR A 42 1.22 0.51 -2.08
C THR A 42 1.04 0.43 -0.56
N GLY A 43 0.76 -0.78 -0.07
CA GLY A 43 0.83 -1.10 1.36
C GLY A 43 2.26 -1.23 1.91
N ARG A 44 3.26 -1.34 1.01
CA ARG A 44 4.68 -1.50 1.36
C ARG A 44 5.28 -0.21 1.95
N PRO A 45 6.41 -0.31 2.70
CA PRO A 45 7.25 0.84 3.04
C PRO A 45 7.83 1.53 1.79
N ALA A 46 8.14 2.83 1.90
CA ALA A 46 8.65 3.61 0.76
C ALA A 46 10.02 3.15 0.26
N ASP A 47 10.88 2.64 1.15
CA ASP A 47 12.21 2.13 0.82
C ASP A 47 12.17 0.81 0.02
N SER A 48 11.05 0.08 0.07
CA SER A 48 10.89 -1.19 -0.67
C SER A 48 10.50 -1.03 -2.13
N VAL A 49 10.22 0.19 -2.61
CA VAL A 49 9.77 0.43 -3.99
C VAL A 49 10.87 0.91 -4.93
N GLY A 50 12.12 0.99 -4.46
CA GLY A 50 13.25 1.56 -5.20
C GLY A 50 13.45 0.95 -6.59
N VAL A 51 13.50 -0.37 -6.69
CA VAL A 51 13.65 -1.10 -7.97
C VAL A 51 12.51 -0.76 -8.94
N THR A 52 11.27 -0.76 -8.46
CA THR A 52 10.11 -0.38 -9.28
C THR A 52 10.22 1.06 -9.80
N LEU A 53 10.67 2.00 -8.95
CA LEU A 53 10.87 3.39 -9.36
C LEU A 53 11.98 3.53 -10.41
N GLU A 54 13.05 2.75 -10.31
CA GLU A 54 14.13 2.71 -11.31
C GLU A 54 13.61 2.18 -12.65
N GLU A 55 12.88 1.06 -12.66
CA GLU A 55 12.29 0.46 -13.86
C GLU A 55 11.32 1.42 -14.58
N LEU A 56 10.61 2.26 -13.83
CA LEU A 56 9.67 3.25 -14.35
C LEU A 56 10.35 4.59 -14.73
N GLY A 57 11.64 4.78 -14.43
CA GLY A 57 12.33 6.05 -14.59
C GLY A 57 11.75 7.16 -13.70
N LEU A 58 11.27 6.79 -12.51
CA LEU A 58 10.67 7.70 -11.53
C LEU A 58 11.59 7.97 -10.33
N ALA A 59 12.66 7.17 -10.17
CA ALA A 59 13.62 7.34 -9.08
C ALA A 59 14.34 8.70 -9.15
N GLY A 60 14.67 9.28 -7.99
CA GLY A 60 15.38 10.54 -7.86
C GLY A 60 14.64 11.78 -8.38
N SER A 61 13.38 11.68 -8.72
CA SER A 61 12.61 12.76 -9.36
C SER A 61 11.94 13.69 -8.35
N GLU A 62 12.19 14.99 -8.49
CA GLU A 62 11.52 16.06 -7.74
C GLU A 62 10.03 16.22 -8.07
N LYS A 63 9.60 15.70 -9.22
CA LYS A 63 8.23 15.89 -9.74
C LYS A 63 7.34 14.68 -9.54
N ASN A 64 7.91 13.53 -9.12
CA ASN A 64 7.18 12.29 -8.93
C ASN A 64 7.07 11.93 -7.45
N TYR A 65 6.04 11.19 -7.13
CA TYR A 65 5.65 10.85 -5.77
C TYR A 65 5.32 9.37 -5.66
N THR A 66 5.41 8.85 -4.44
CA THR A 66 4.97 7.52 -4.06
C THR A 66 4.05 7.63 -2.84
N LEU A 67 2.93 6.92 -2.88
CA LEU A 67 2.07 6.69 -1.74
C LEU A 67 2.39 5.31 -1.17
N SER A 68 2.88 5.27 0.06
CA SER A 68 3.24 4.06 0.79
C SER A 68 2.36 3.86 2.02
N PHE A 69 2.45 2.68 2.64
CA PHE A 69 1.66 2.33 3.83
C PHE A 69 0.15 2.55 3.64
N ASN A 70 -0.39 2.10 2.49
CA ASN A 70 -1.81 2.31 2.13
C ASN A 70 -2.23 3.79 2.13
N GLY A 71 -1.39 4.68 1.63
CA GLY A 71 -1.64 6.12 1.61
C GLY A 71 -1.28 6.84 2.91
N GLY A 72 -0.77 6.12 3.92
CA GLY A 72 -0.33 6.70 5.19
C GLY A 72 0.92 7.56 5.07
N CYS A 73 1.73 7.37 4.04
CA CYS A 73 2.89 8.22 3.75
C CYS A 73 2.89 8.68 2.30
N LEU A 74 3.18 9.96 2.10
CA LEU A 74 3.47 10.56 0.81
C LEU A 74 4.93 10.94 0.75
N THR A 75 5.69 10.35 -0.16
CA THR A 75 7.11 10.60 -0.35
C THR A 75 7.37 11.18 -1.74
N ARG A 76 8.25 12.18 -1.84
CA ARG A 76 8.78 12.64 -3.11
C ARG A 76 9.92 11.70 -3.52
N ASN A 77 9.94 11.24 -4.77
CA ASN A 77 10.88 10.21 -5.19
C ASN A 77 12.36 10.66 -5.22
N SER A 78 12.63 11.93 -4.97
CA SER A 78 14.00 12.48 -4.77
C SER A 78 14.46 12.50 -3.32
N SER A 79 13.57 12.14 -2.37
CA SER A 79 13.85 12.21 -0.93
C SER A 79 13.52 10.89 -0.25
N ALA A 80 14.31 10.53 0.77
CA ALA A 80 13.97 9.43 1.66
C ALA A 80 12.94 9.85 2.73
N GLU A 81 12.82 11.16 3.01
CA GLU A 81 11.90 11.68 4.01
C GLU A 81 10.52 11.90 3.41
N PRO A 82 9.44 11.44 4.08
CA PRO A 82 8.09 11.67 3.62
C PRO A 82 7.71 13.15 3.76
N LEU A 83 6.92 13.64 2.80
CA LEU A 83 6.29 14.97 2.86
C LEU A 83 5.16 15.01 3.89
N THR A 84 4.46 13.90 4.06
CA THR A 84 3.43 13.68 5.07
C THR A 84 3.48 12.22 5.51
N SER A 85 3.23 11.99 6.79
CA SER A 85 3.07 10.65 7.35
C SER A 85 1.96 10.64 8.38
N CYS A 86 1.17 9.57 8.37
CA CYS A 86 0.22 9.25 9.43
C CYS A 86 0.85 8.19 10.32
N SER A 87 0.62 8.31 11.63
CA SER A 87 1.18 7.37 12.60
C SER A 87 0.13 6.91 13.59
N LEU A 88 0.30 5.71 14.11
CA LEU A 88 -0.45 5.26 15.27
C LEU A 88 -0.06 6.13 16.49
N PRO A 89 -1.03 6.55 17.32
CA PRO A 89 -0.70 7.09 18.64
C PRO A 89 0.14 6.07 19.41
N PHE A 90 1.31 6.46 19.94
CA PHE A 90 2.27 5.52 20.51
C PHE A 90 1.68 4.64 21.62
N GLY A 91 0.84 5.22 22.50
CA GLY A 91 0.14 4.44 23.52
C GLY A 91 -0.79 3.35 22.93
N ARG A 92 -1.41 3.64 21.78
CA ARG A 92 -2.24 2.66 21.06
C ARG A 92 -1.36 1.58 20.43
N ALA A 93 -0.24 1.95 19.83
CA ALA A 93 0.75 1.02 19.31
C ALA A 93 1.27 0.07 20.41
N CYS A 94 1.55 0.57 21.63
CA CYS A 94 1.92 -0.26 22.78
C CYS A 94 0.82 -1.26 23.16
N GLN A 95 -0.45 -0.86 23.15
CA GLN A 95 -1.57 -1.77 23.46
C GLN A 95 -1.71 -2.90 22.43
N ILE A 96 -1.58 -2.56 21.12
CA ILE A 96 -1.61 -3.54 20.02
C ILE A 96 -0.44 -4.50 20.16
N TYR A 97 0.77 -3.97 20.34
CA TYR A 97 1.99 -4.77 20.50
C TYR A 97 1.88 -5.75 21.67
N ALA A 98 1.48 -5.25 22.84
CA ALA A 98 1.28 -6.08 24.04
C ALA A 98 0.22 -7.18 23.83
N LYS A 99 -0.82 -6.91 23.04
CA LYS A 99 -1.81 -7.93 22.66
C LYS A 99 -1.17 -8.98 21.76
N GLY A 100 -0.39 -8.60 20.76
CA GLY A 100 0.31 -9.52 19.85
C GLY A 100 1.32 -10.40 20.59
N VAL A 101 2.07 -9.85 21.54
CA VAL A 101 2.98 -10.63 22.42
C VAL A 101 2.22 -11.70 23.19
N ARG A 102 1.08 -11.34 23.80
CA ARG A 102 0.24 -12.30 24.56
C ARG A 102 -0.36 -13.41 23.69
N GLU A 103 -0.72 -13.09 22.45
CA GLU A 103 -1.26 -14.07 21.50
C GLU A 103 -0.16 -14.90 20.81
N GLY A 104 1.11 -14.52 20.98
CA GLY A 104 2.24 -15.19 20.35
C GLY A 104 2.25 -15.08 18.82
N VAL A 105 1.65 -14.04 18.24
CA VAL A 105 1.62 -13.87 16.79
C VAL A 105 2.92 -13.28 16.26
N CYS A 106 3.26 -13.57 15.01
CA CYS A 106 4.29 -12.83 14.30
C CYS A 106 3.79 -11.41 14.04
N MET A 107 4.59 -10.40 14.40
CA MET A 107 4.21 -9.00 14.26
C MET A 107 5.22 -8.22 13.42
N HIS A 108 4.71 -7.38 12.53
CA HIS A 108 5.49 -6.35 11.85
C HIS A 108 5.16 -4.99 12.47
N VAL A 109 6.12 -4.35 13.10
CA VAL A 109 6.01 -2.97 13.56
C VAL A 109 6.67 -2.09 12.50
N ASN A 110 5.86 -1.40 11.71
CA ASN A 110 6.33 -0.57 10.63
C ASN A 110 6.65 0.83 11.15
N THR A 111 7.88 1.28 10.93
CA THR A 111 8.32 2.65 11.20
C THR A 111 8.57 3.40 9.90
N LEU A 112 9.01 4.65 9.95
CA LEU A 112 9.49 5.37 8.75
C LEU A 112 10.84 4.86 8.24
N GLY A 113 11.52 4.04 9.04
CA GLY A 113 12.74 3.32 8.70
C GLY A 113 12.48 1.83 8.59
N PRO A 114 13.21 0.99 9.35
CA PRO A 114 13.08 -0.46 9.28
C PRO A 114 11.73 -0.95 9.80
N VAL A 115 11.36 -2.16 9.36
CA VAL A 115 10.24 -2.92 9.93
C VAL A 115 10.80 -3.83 11.02
N TYR A 116 10.30 -3.68 12.24
CA TYR A 116 10.69 -4.55 13.36
C TYR A 116 9.79 -5.76 13.41
N LEU A 117 10.38 -6.96 13.37
CA LEU A 117 9.65 -8.22 13.40
C LEU A 117 9.81 -8.92 14.77
N TYR A 118 8.69 -9.07 15.46
CA TYR A 118 8.58 -9.87 16.67
C TYR A 118 8.04 -11.26 16.32
N ASN A 119 8.58 -12.31 16.96
CA ASN A 119 8.21 -13.70 16.71
C ASN A 119 8.22 -14.06 15.21
N TYR A 120 9.35 -13.77 14.54
CA TYR A 120 9.54 -13.91 13.10
C TYR A 120 9.59 -15.38 12.69
N VAL A 121 8.46 -15.91 12.26
CA VAL A 121 8.27 -17.34 11.93
C VAL A 121 8.86 -17.69 10.56
N PRO A 122 9.25 -18.98 10.33
CA PRO A 122 9.89 -19.39 9.07
C PRO A 122 9.06 -19.11 7.82
N GLU A 123 7.74 -19.28 7.88
CA GLU A 123 6.83 -19.07 6.77
C GLU A 123 6.81 -17.60 6.32
N GLU A 124 6.94 -16.68 7.27
CA GLU A 124 7.01 -15.26 6.97
C GLU A 124 8.39 -14.86 6.46
N ARG A 125 9.48 -15.50 6.96
CA ARG A 125 10.84 -15.27 6.45
C ARG A 125 10.93 -15.53 4.95
N VAL A 126 10.36 -16.64 4.50
CA VAL A 126 10.33 -17.00 3.07
C VAL A 126 9.48 -16.02 2.27
N TYR A 127 8.31 -15.63 2.81
CA TYR A 127 7.35 -14.79 2.08
C TYR A 127 7.83 -13.37 1.84
N ILE A 128 8.48 -12.73 2.83
CA ILE A 128 8.90 -11.32 2.74
C ILE A 128 10.39 -11.14 2.46
N GLN A 129 11.12 -12.21 2.15
CA GLN A 129 12.55 -12.15 1.86
C GLN A 129 12.86 -11.15 0.75
N GLY A 130 13.76 -10.20 1.04
CA GLY A 130 14.19 -9.17 0.08
C GLY A 130 13.17 -8.05 -0.21
N ARG A 131 12.01 -8.06 0.47
CA ARG A 131 10.93 -7.08 0.19
C ARG A 131 10.99 -5.82 1.05
N MET A 132 11.70 -5.83 2.16
CA MET A 132 11.78 -4.70 3.09
C MET A 132 13.03 -4.78 3.98
N ASN A 133 13.39 -3.64 4.58
CA ASN A 133 14.47 -3.57 5.56
C ASN A 133 13.97 -4.06 6.93
N ILE A 134 14.46 -5.22 7.37
CA ILE A 134 13.95 -5.93 8.54
C ILE A 134 14.97 -5.88 9.68
N VAL A 135 14.47 -5.59 10.88
CA VAL A 135 15.17 -5.78 12.16
C VAL A 135 14.36 -6.74 13.03
N GLU A 136 14.96 -7.87 13.39
CA GLU A 136 14.32 -8.81 14.30
C GLU A 136 14.38 -8.30 15.74
N THR A 137 13.31 -8.49 16.50
CA THR A 137 13.24 -8.10 17.90
C THR A 137 12.58 -9.18 18.76
N THR A 138 13.03 -9.30 19.99
CA THR A 138 12.43 -10.15 21.04
C THR A 138 11.94 -9.32 22.22
N GLU A 139 11.95 -7.99 22.07
CA GLU A 139 11.57 -7.09 23.15
C GLU A 139 10.10 -7.31 23.55
N PRO A 140 9.81 -7.48 24.85
CA PRO A 140 8.46 -7.79 25.31
C PRO A 140 7.52 -6.58 25.31
N THR A 141 8.05 -5.37 25.18
CA THR A 141 7.32 -4.10 25.10
C THR A 141 7.80 -3.28 23.92
N LEU A 142 7.01 -2.28 23.51
CA LEU A 142 7.35 -1.39 22.40
C LEU A 142 8.24 -0.21 22.82
N ASP A 143 8.68 -0.15 24.06
CA ASP A 143 9.43 0.99 24.62
C ASP A 143 10.74 1.29 23.91
N PHE A 144 11.34 0.29 23.26
CA PHE A 144 12.55 0.46 22.44
C PHE A 144 12.34 1.38 21.21
N LEU A 145 11.08 1.64 20.82
CA LEU A 145 10.69 2.58 19.79
C LEU A 145 10.15 3.91 20.33
N ALA A 146 10.33 4.18 21.63
CA ALA A 146 9.88 5.44 22.20
C ALA A 146 10.50 6.64 21.47
N GLY A 147 9.65 7.56 21.02
CA GLY A 147 10.08 8.72 20.22
C GLY A 147 10.22 8.46 18.72
N GLN A 148 10.05 7.23 18.25
CA GLN A 148 9.99 6.92 16.83
C GLN A 148 8.54 6.93 16.31
N THR A 149 8.37 7.21 15.03
CA THR A 149 7.07 7.16 14.36
C THR A 149 6.73 5.71 14.01
N VAL A 150 5.71 5.15 14.68
CA VAL A 150 5.12 3.86 14.32
C VAL A 150 3.97 4.13 13.35
N VAL A 151 4.13 3.72 12.09
CA VAL A 151 3.15 3.99 11.03
C VAL A 151 1.96 3.04 11.14
N LYS A 152 2.25 1.74 11.21
CA LYS A 152 1.25 0.67 11.37
C LYS A 152 1.84 -0.54 12.10
N ILE A 153 0.97 -1.38 12.63
CA ILE A 153 1.33 -2.71 13.14
C ILE A 153 0.53 -3.75 12.36
N VAL A 154 1.16 -4.85 12.02
CA VAL A 154 0.56 -5.96 11.29
C VAL A 154 0.74 -7.24 12.10
N PHE A 155 -0.32 -7.99 12.31
CA PHE A 155 -0.28 -9.35 12.85
C PHE A 155 -0.33 -10.34 11.70
N MET A 156 0.55 -11.31 11.71
CA MET A 156 0.61 -12.37 10.71
C MET A 156 0.23 -13.71 11.31
N SER A 157 -0.67 -14.41 10.64
CA SER A 157 -1.00 -15.81 10.90
C SER A 157 -1.52 -16.46 9.62
N LEU A 158 -1.13 -17.72 9.37
CA LEU A 158 -1.72 -18.52 8.28
C LEU A 158 -3.15 -19.01 8.60
N SER A 159 -3.60 -18.81 9.84
CA SER A 159 -4.98 -19.09 10.26
C SER A 159 -5.78 -17.79 10.36
N MET A 160 -6.60 -17.50 9.36
CA MET A 160 -7.48 -16.33 9.38
C MET A 160 -8.43 -16.34 10.58
N SER A 161 -8.97 -17.51 10.96
CA SER A 161 -9.82 -17.65 12.14
C SER A 161 -9.10 -17.29 13.46
N HIS A 162 -7.76 -17.42 13.50
CA HIS A 162 -6.97 -16.94 14.63
C HIS A 162 -6.94 -15.41 14.65
N LEU A 163 -6.66 -14.76 13.52
CA LEU A 163 -6.66 -13.30 13.40
C LEU A 163 -8.03 -12.70 13.72
N GLU A 164 -9.10 -13.33 13.25
CA GLU A 164 -10.50 -12.90 13.52
C GLU A 164 -10.83 -12.94 15.01
N ARG A 165 -10.41 -14.01 15.72
CA ARG A 165 -10.59 -14.09 17.19
C ARG A 165 -9.81 -12.99 17.93
N ILE A 166 -8.57 -12.71 17.49
CA ILE A 166 -7.75 -11.64 18.07
C ILE A 166 -8.42 -10.29 17.85
N GLU A 167 -8.82 -9.99 16.62
CA GLU A 167 -9.47 -8.72 16.24
C GLU A 167 -10.76 -8.53 17.03
N LYS A 168 -11.61 -9.55 17.11
CA LYS A 168 -12.83 -9.51 17.92
C LYS A 168 -12.54 -9.16 19.39
N SER A 169 -11.57 -9.84 20.00
CA SER A 169 -11.15 -9.57 21.39
C SER A 169 -10.60 -8.15 21.57
N MET A 170 -9.86 -7.61 20.59
CA MET A 170 -9.34 -6.25 20.62
C MET A 170 -10.45 -5.21 20.47
N ARG A 171 -11.45 -5.49 19.66
CA ARG A 171 -12.65 -4.65 19.49
C ARG A 171 -13.46 -4.60 20.77
N GLU A 172 -13.71 -5.74 21.41
CA GLU A 172 -14.41 -5.83 22.71
C GLU A 172 -13.73 -5.06 23.85
N THR A 173 -12.40 -4.94 23.79
CA THR A 173 -11.60 -4.20 24.77
C THR A 173 -11.30 -2.74 24.36
N GLY A 174 -11.84 -2.26 23.24
CA GLY A 174 -11.65 -0.91 22.74
C GLY A 174 -10.26 -0.62 22.16
N ILE A 175 -9.39 -1.62 22.01
CA ILE A 175 -8.02 -1.41 21.46
C ILE A 175 -8.07 -0.94 20.02
N THR A 176 -9.07 -1.37 19.22
CA THR A 176 -9.23 -0.99 17.81
C THR A 176 -10.06 0.28 17.61
N GLU A 177 -10.57 0.87 18.69
CA GLU A 177 -11.42 2.08 18.59
C GLU A 177 -10.65 3.25 17.96
N GLY A 178 -11.22 3.84 16.91
CA GLY A 178 -10.64 4.94 16.17
C GLY A 178 -9.46 4.54 15.27
N LEU A 179 -9.26 3.26 14.99
CA LEU A 179 -8.28 2.77 14.03
C LEU A 179 -8.96 2.23 12.78
N ASP A 180 -8.26 2.30 11.65
CA ASP A 180 -8.62 1.57 10.45
C ASP A 180 -7.94 0.19 10.48
N VAL A 181 -8.77 -0.86 10.50
CA VAL A 181 -8.33 -2.25 10.62
C VAL A 181 -8.70 -3.01 9.36
N TYR A 182 -7.70 -3.62 8.72
CA TYR A 182 -7.87 -4.34 7.46
C TYR A 182 -7.32 -5.75 7.54
N TYR A 183 -7.89 -6.64 6.75
CA TYR A 183 -7.28 -7.93 6.41
C TYR A 183 -6.63 -7.83 5.03
N SER A 184 -5.46 -8.44 4.86
CA SER A 184 -4.77 -8.48 3.58
C SER A 184 -4.01 -9.78 3.36
N GLY A 185 -3.82 -10.17 2.07
CA GLY A 185 -3.03 -11.32 1.67
C GLY A 185 -3.44 -12.66 2.28
N ASN A 186 -4.68 -12.81 2.76
CA ASN A 186 -5.18 -13.98 3.48
C ASN A 186 -4.26 -14.47 4.62
N ARG A 187 -3.50 -13.54 5.24
CA ARG A 187 -2.55 -13.84 6.31
C ARG A 187 -2.28 -12.69 7.28
N TYR A 188 -2.76 -11.49 6.98
CA TYR A 188 -2.47 -10.28 7.75
C TYR A 188 -3.73 -9.64 8.34
N LEU A 189 -3.56 -9.12 9.55
CA LEU A 189 -4.47 -8.19 10.21
C LEU A 189 -3.68 -6.90 10.46
N GLU A 190 -4.05 -5.82 9.78
CA GLU A 190 -3.32 -4.55 9.77
C GLU A 190 -4.04 -3.50 10.61
N PHE A 191 -3.30 -2.83 11.50
CA PHE A 191 -3.77 -1.73 12.34
C PHE A 191 -3.15 -0.43 11.86
N ASN A 192 -3.98 0.47 11.34
CA ASN A 192 -3.56 1.74 10.74
C ASN A 192 -4.13 2.92 11.53
N ALA A 193 -3.52 4.09 11.38
CA ALA A 193 -4.08 5.33 11.93
C ALA A 193 -5.44 5.65 11.28
N PRO A 194 -6.33 6.40 11.97
CA PRO A 194 -7.66 6.74 11.44
C PRO A 194 -7.58 7.49 10.11
N GLY A 195 -8.43 7.11 9.16
CA GLY A 195 -8.53 7.74 7.85
C GLY A 195 -7.41 7.37 6.88
N VAL A 196 -6.51 6.45 7.26
CA VAL A 196 -5.43 5.99 6.39
C VAL A 196 -5.96 4.92 5.45
N ASN A 197 -6.14 5.28 4.19
CA ASN A 197 -6.44 4.37 3.11
C ASN A 197 -5.92 4.93 1.78
N LYS A 198 -5.79 4.09 0.75
CA LYS A 198 -5.23 4.49 -0.54
C LYS A 198 -6.03 5.61 -1.21
N GLY A 199 -7.35 5.64 -1.01
CA GLY A 199 -8.22 6.70 -1.55
C GLY A 199 -7.94 8.06 -0.92
N ALA A 200 -7.84 8.12 0.40
CA ALA A 200 -7.48 9.36 1.12
C ALA A 200 -6.08 9.86 0.71
N GLY A 201 -5.11 8.94 0.58
CA GLY A 201 -3.76 9.27 0.10
C GLY A 201 -3.77 9.83 -1.32
N LEU A 202 -4.49 9.20 -2.24
CA LEU A 202 -4.63 9.66 -3.63
C LEU A 202 -5.28 11.04 -3.70
N MET A 203 -6.39 11.24 -3.00
CA MET A 203 -7.10 12.53 -3.00
C MET A 203 -6.28 13.63 -2.33
N GLY A 204 -5.55 13.33 -1.27
CA GLY A 204 -4.62 14.26 -0.64
C GLY A 204 -3.50 14.70 -1.60
N LEU A 205 -2.92 13.78 -2.35
CA LEU A 205 -1.93 14.10 -3.38
C LEU A 205 -2.55 14.89 -4.54
N ALA A 206 -3.72 14.49 -5.03
CA ALA A 206 -4.42 15.21 -6.11
C ALA A 206 -4.70 16.66 -5.73
N ALA A 207 -5.23 16.90 -4.53
CA ALA A 207 -5.46 18.25 -4.00
C ALA A 207 -4.17 19.08 -3.90
N ARG A 208 -3.07 18.48 -3.40
CA ARG A 208 -1.75 19.13 -3.33
C ARG A 208 -1.22 19.54 -4.70
N LEU A 209 -1.55 18.79 -5.75
CA LEU A 209 -1.15 19.06 -7.13
C LEU A 209 -2.14 19.95 -7.90
N GLY A 210 -3.26 20.36 -7.31
CA GLY A 210 -4.31 21.12 -7.97
C GLY A 210 -5.06 20.29 -9.05
N ILE A 211 -5.12 18.96 -8.86
CA ILE A 211 -5.79 18.02 -9.77
C ILE A 211 -7.15 17.67 -9.19
N ALA A 212 -8.21 17.85 -9.96
CA ALA A 212 -9.56 17.51 -9.50
C ALA A 212 -9.75 15.97 -9.49
N PRO A 213 -10.57 15.41 -8.56
CA PRO A 213 -10.84 13.97 -8.51
C PRO A 213 -11.22 13.36 -9.85
N LYS A 214 -12.06 14.01 -10.64
CA LYS A 214 -12.47 13.57 -11.98
C LYS A 214 -11.34 13.50 -13.02
N GLU A 215 -10.17 14.03 -12.70
CA GLU A 215 -8.97 14.01 -13.55
C GLU A 215 -7.96 12.93 -13.11
N THR A 216 -8.38 12.03 -12.20
CA THR A 216 -7.56 10.93 -11.67
C THR A 216 -8.04 9.58 -12.16
N ILE A 217 -7.11 8.65 -12.34
CA ILE A 217 -7.36 7.22 -12.55
C ILE A 217 -6.75 6.48 -11.36
N ALA A 218 -7.44 5.45 -10.86
CA ALA A 218 -6.91 4.51 -9.90
C ALA A 218 -7.02 3.09 -10.41
N ILE A 219 -5.96 2.27 -10.23
CA ILE A 219 -5.91 0.89 -10.71
C ILE A 219 -5.48 0.00 -9.54
N GLY A 220 -6.23 -1.07 -9.28
CA GLY A 220 -5.97 -1.99 -8.17
C GLY A 220 -6.62 -3.35 -8.35
N ASP A 221 -6.37 -4.24 -7.39
CA ASP A 221 -6.83 -5.63 -7.43
C ASP A 221 -7.53 -6.09 -6.15
N ASN A 222 -7.32 -5.44 -5.00
CA ASN A 222 -7.71 -6.01 -3.72
C ASN A 222 -8.55 -5.05 -2.85
N SER A 223 -9.00 -5.52 -1.70
CA SER A 223 -9.85 -4.77 -0.77
C SER A 223 -9.26 -3.43 -0.30
N ASN A 224 -7.93 -3.34 -0.12
CA ASN A 224 -7.24 -2.10 0.23
C ASN A 224 -7.24 -1.06 -0.90
N ASP A 225 -7.55 -1.47 -2.16
CA ASP A 225 -7.64 -0.60 -3.33
C ASP A 225 -9.04 -0.03 -3.54
N VAL A 226 -10.07 -0.66 -2.99
CA VAL A 226 -11.47 -0.24 -3.14
C VAL A 226 -11.66 1.23 -2.83
N SER A 227 -10.96 1.74 -1.81
CA SER A 227 -11.04 3.15 -1.43
C SER A 227 -10.50 4.09 -2.51
N MET A 228 -9.40 3.77 -3.20
CA MET A 228 -8.87 4.61 -4.28
C MET A 228 -9.64 4.42 -5.59
N ILE A 229 -10.10 3.19 -5.88
CA ILE A 229 -10.96 2.88 -7.03
C ILE A 229 -12.22 3.73 -6.98
N ARG A 230 -12.89 3.79 -5.81
CA ARG A 230 -14.12 4.61 -5.65
C ARG A 230 -13.88 6.12 -5.61
N ALA A 231 -12.71 6.57 -5.15
CA ALA A 231 -12.40 8.00 -5.00
C ALA A 231 -11.94 8.65 -6.31
N ALA A 232 -11.39 7.88 -7.23
CA ALA A 232 -10.88 8.39 -8.51
C ALA A 232 -12.00 8.79 -9.47
N GLY A 233 -11.67 9.60 -10.47
CA GLY A 233 -12.58 9.94 -11.58
C GLY A 233 -12.82 8.77 -12.53
N LEU A 234 -11.90 7.79 -12.54
CA LEU A 234 -12.05 6.49 -13.19
C LEU A 234 -11.37 5.44 -12.30
N GLY A 235 -12.14 4.57 -11.71
CA GLY A 235 -11.66 3.42 -10.97
C GLY A 235 -11.56 2.19 -11.86
N CYS A 236 -10.40 1.52 -11.86
CA CYS A 236 -10.13 0.35 -12.66
C CYS A 236 -9.72 -0.84 -11.79
N ALA A 237 -10.21 -2.03 -12.12
CA ALA A 237 -9.78 -3.28 -11.55
C ALA A 237 -9.10 -4.14 -12.62
N VAL A 238 -7.99 -4.78 -12.27
CA VAL A 238 -7.30 -5.73 -13.16
C VAL A 238 -8.10 -7.03 -13.29
N ALA A 239 -7.82 -7.85 -14.32
CA ALA A 239 -8.58 -9.09 -14.57
C ALA A 239 -8.47 -10.10 -13.41
N ASN A 240 -7.31 -10.17 -12.75
CA ASN A 240 -7.05 -11.01 -11.56
C ASN A 240 -7.55 -10.41 -10.24
N ALA A 241 -8.21 -9.24 -10.26
CA ALA A 241 -8.71 -8.61 -9.04
C ALA A 241 -9.80 -9.42 -8.33
N THR A 242 -9.94 -9.18 -7.03
CA THR A 242 -11.02 -9.75 -6.22
C THR A 242 -12.39 -9.25 -6.69
N ASP A 243 -13.44 -10.03 -6.39
CA ASP A 243 -14.82 -9.63 -6.73
C ASP A 243 -15.20 -8.29 -6.09
N GLU A 244 -14.70 -7.99 -4.90
CA GLU A 244 -14.94 -6.72 -4.21
C GLU A 244 -14.33 -5.54 -4.98
N ALA A 245 -13.08 -5.66 -5.43
CA ALA A 245 -12.42 -4.63 -6.22
C ALA A 245 -13.08 -4.45 -7.59
N LYS A 246 -13.46 -5.54 -8.26
CA LYS A 246 -14.21 -5.50 -9.53
C LYS A 246 -15.58 -4.84 -9.38
N ALA A 247 -16.30 -5.14 -8.30
CA ALA A 247 -17.60 -4.52 -8.03
C ALA A 247 -17.52 -3.02 -7.70
N ALA A 248 -16.34 -2.55 -7.26
CA ALA A 248 -16.10 -1.13 -6.97
C ALA A 248 -15.66 -0.32 -8.20
N ALA A 249 -15.20 -0.99 -9.26
CA ALA A 249 -14.57 -0.36 -10.43
C ALA A 249 -15.59 0.09 -11.48
N ASP A 250 -15.26 1.21 -12.15
CA ASP A 250 -15.97 1.68 -13.37
C ASP A 250 -15.55 0.87 -14.60
N TYR A 251 -14.32 0.31 -14.57
CA TYR A 251 -13.76 -0.48 -15.65
C TYR A 251 -13.01 -1.69 -15.09
N VAL A 252 -13.33 -2.87 -15.61
CA VAL A 252 -12.58 -4.10 -15.35
C VAL A 252 -11.74 -4.42 -16.59
N CYS A 253 -10.42 -4.53 -16.40
CA CYS A 253 -9.50 -4.83 -17.49
C CYS A 253 -9.71 -6.25 -18.03
N GLU A 254 -9.41 -6.45 -19.31
CA GLU A 254 -9.28 -7.78 -19.92
C GLU A 254 -7.92 -8.42 -19.57
N ALA A 255 -6.89 -7.59 -19.42
CA ALA A 255 -5.55 -8.00 -19.02
C ALA A 255 -5.43 -8.16 -17.50
N ASP A 256 -4.59 -9.10 -17.09
CA ASP A 256 -4.11 -9.25 -15.71
C ASP A 256 -2.79 -8.48 -15.49
N ASN A 257 -2.21 -8.62 -14.28
CA ASN A 257 -0.91 -8.02 -13.95
C ASN A 257 0.21 -8.50 -14.87
N ASN A 258 0.21 -9.77 -15.29
CA ASN A 258 1.24 -10.36 -16.13
C ASN A 258 1.15 -9.90 -17.60
N THR A 259 -0.07 -9.68 -18.09
CA THR A 259 -0.35 -9.28 -19.48
C THR A 259 -0.46 -7.76 -19.66
N GLY A 260 -0.38 -6.99 -18.57
CA GLY A 260 -0.21 -5.54 -18.61
C GLY A 260 -1.51 -4.76 -18.49
N ALA A 261 -2.34 -5.06 -17.50
CA ALA A 261 -3.58 -4.33 -17.20
C ALA A 261 -3.39 -2.81 -17.07
N VAL A 262 -2.33 -2.38 -16.41
CA VAL A 262 -2.01 -0.95 -16.28
C VAL A 262 -1.73 -0.30 -17.64
N ALA A 263 -1.10 -1.02 -18.57
CA ALA A 263 -0.91 -0.53 -19.94
C ALA A 263 -2.23 -0.42 -20.67
N GLU A 264 -3.13 -1.40 -20.55
CA GLU A 264 -4.46 -1.36 -21.15
C GLU A 264 -5.24 -0.11 -20.74
N VAL A 265 -5.27 0.20 -19.44
CA VAL A 265 -5.93 1.41 -18.91
C VAL A 265 -5.31 2.68 -19.50
N ILE A 266 -3.99 2.78 -19.49
CA ILE A 266 -3.28 3.97 -19.99
C ILE A 266 -3.48 4.12 -21.49
N GLU A 267 -3.33 3.07 -22.27
CA GLU A 267 -3.52 3.08 -23.73
C GLU A 267 -4.94 3.54 -24.09
N LYS A 268 -5.95 2.96 -23.45
CA LYS A 268 -7.36 3.25 -23.71
C LYS A 268 -7.80 4.66 -23.27
N PHE A 269 -7.48 5.06 -22.05
CA PHE A 269 -8.08 6.25 -21.43
C PHE A 269 -7.17 7.47 -21.40
N VAL A 270 -5.86 7.29 -21.57
CA VAL A 270 -4.88 8.39 -21.60
C VAL A 270 -4.33 8.62 -22.98
N LEU A 271 -3.99 7.56 -23.72
CA LEU A 271 -3.37 7.66 -25.03
C LEU A 271 -4.39 7.67 -26.16
N GLY A 272 -5.59 7.12 -25.98
CA GLY A 272 -6.66 7.07 -26.98
C GLY A 272 -6.35 6.07 -28.11
N ALA A 273 -5.68 4.97 -27.75
CA ALA A 273 -5.28 3.91 -28.68
C ALA A 273 -6.30 2.75 -28.68
#